data_d6dacb51d466c3c66c0d5f83c4d7f36a
#
_entry.id   d6dacb51d466c3c66c0d5f83c4d7f36a
#
_cell.length_a   1.000
_cell.length_b   1.000
_cell.length_c   1.000
_cell.angle_alpha   90.00
_cell.angle_beta   90.00
_cell.angle_gamma   90.00
#
_symmetry.space_group_name_H-M   'P 1'
#
loop_
_entity.id
_entity.type
_entity.pdbx_description
1 polymer ?
#
loop_
_entity_poly.entity_id
_entity_poly.type
_entity_poly.pdbx_seq_one_letter_code
_entity_poly.pdbx_strand_id
1 'polypeptide(L)'
;MRELANEKIRKLKNDQFMDKPNIILEKTFLFSLRIIELCNVLEENRKYAIANQLLRSGTSIGANIREAQNAESQQDFIHKFKIASKEAEETMYWLDLCLYSRDYPNTETEKEELLSIIYIINTIIGTMKKKLENGKMRK
;
A
#
# COMPACT_ATOMS: atom_id res chain seq x y z
N MET A 1 15.57 12.08 -15.30
CA MET A 1 14.86 11.98 -14.00
C MET A 1 14.27 10.60 -13.73
N ARG A 2 13.57 10.02 -14.71
CA ARG A 2 13.03 8.64 -14.58
C ARG A 2 14.12 7.59 -14.37
N GLU A 3 15.24 7.70 -15.08
CA GLU A 3 16.35 6.77 -14.95
C GLU A 3 17.00 6.80 -13.57
N LEU A 4 17.17 8.01 -13.01
CA LEU A 4 17.72 8.18 -11.67
C LEU A 4 16.80 7.61 -10.59
N ALA A 5 15.48 7.82 -10.74
CA ALA A 5 14.48 7.23 -9.84
C ALA A 5 14.49 5.70 -9.93
N ASN A 6 14.59 5.15 -11.15
CA ASN A 6 14.64 3.71 -11.37
C ASN A 6 15.91 3.09 -10.78
N GLU A 7 17.05 3.77 -10.88
CA GLU A 7 18.31 3.33 -10.24
C GLU A 7 18.19 3.32 -8.73
N LYS A 8 17.62 4.37 -8.14
CA LYS A 8 17.41 4.46 -6.70
C LYS A 8 16.48 3.35 -6.20
N ILE A 9 15.40 3.08 -6.94
CA ILE A 9 14.48 1.99 -6.62
C ILE A 9 15.18 0.65 -6.71
N ARG A 10 15.98 0.43 -7.76
CA ARG A 10 16.74 -0.81 -7.96
C ARG A 10 17.71 -1.04 -6.82
N LYS A 11 18.43 0.01 -6.41
CA LYS A 11 19.36 -0.05 -5.28
C LYS A 11 18.66 -0.36 -3.98
N LEU A 12 17.49 0.25 -3.74
CA LEU A 12 16.65 -0.02 -2.58
C LEU A 12 16.17 -1.47 -2.55
N LYS A 13 15.76 -2.01 -3.69
CA LYS A 13 15.39 -3.42 -3.81
C LYS A 13 16.54 -4.34 -3.43
N ASN A 14 17.75 -4.04 -3.91
CA ASN A 14 18.91 -4.82 -3.58
C ASN A 14 19.28 -4.74 -2.09
N ASP A 15 19.18 -3.57 -1.49
CA ASP A 15 19.59 -3.34 -0.11
C ASP A 15 18.57 -3.82 0.93
N GLN A 16 17.26 -3.66 0.66
CA GLN A 16 16.20 -3.94 1.63
C GLN A 16 15.42 -5.21 1.37
N PHE A 17 15.34 -5.65 0.11
CA PHE A 17 14.39 -6.68 -0.28
C PHE A 17 15.04 -7.99 -0.74
N MET A 18 16.36 -8.03 -0.92
CA MET A 18 17.03 -9.23 -1.44
C MET A 18 17.11 -10.39 -0.47
N ASP A 19 17.23 -10.11 0.84
CA ASP A 19 17.43 -11.16 1.84
C ASP A 19 16.16 -11.97 2.13
N LYS A 20 14.98 -11.37 1.92
CA LYS A 20 13.69 -12.05 2.07
C LYS A 20 12.70 -11.51 1.05
N PRO A 21 12.34 -12.29 0.02
CA PRO A 21 11.31 -11.87 -0.91
C PRO A 21 10.02 -11.58 -0.15
N ASN A 22 9.62 -10.33 -0.11
CA ASN A 22 8.37 -9.91 0.52
C ASN A 22 7.61 -9.07 -0.49
N ILE A 23 6.74 -9.75 -1.25
CA ILE A 23 6.01 -9.15 -2.36
C ILE A 23 5.15 -7.99 -1.90
N ILE A 24 4.47 -8.13 -0.76
CA ILE A 24 3.57 -7.08 -0.28
C ILE A 24 4.35 -5.83 0.16
N LEU A 25 5.49 -6.02 0.80
CA LEU A 25 6.35 -4.92 1.22
C LEU A 25 6.84 -4.11 0.00
N GLU A 26 7.29 -4.80 -1.04
CA GLU A 26 7.74 -4.18 -2.28
C GLU A 26 6.58 -3.50 -3.02
N LYS A 27 5.47 -4.19 -3.20
CA LYS A 27 4.30 -3.65 -3.92
C LYS A 27 3.74 -2.39 -3.27
N THR A 28 3.62 -2.38 -1.94
CA THR A 28 3.08 -1.22 -1.24
C THR A 28 4.06 -0.04 -1.25
N PHE A 29 5.36 -0.31 -1.24
CA PHE A 29 6.36 0.75 -1.41
C PHE A 29 6.27 1.39 -2.79
N LEU A 30 6.25 0.58 -3.85
CA LEU A 30 6.14 1.07 -5.23
C LEU A 30 4.82 1.80 -5.45
N PHE A 31 3.74 1.30 -4.87
CA PHE A 31 2.43 1.95 -4.92
C PHE A 31 2.48 3.33 -4.26
N SER A 32 3.13 3.45 -3.10
CA SER A 32 3.31 4.74 -2.42
C SER A 32 4.02 5.76 -3.32
N LEU A 33 5.07 5.33 -4.04
CA LEU A 33 5.77 6.20 -4.98
C LEU A 33 4.84 6.67 -6.11
N ARG A 34 4.00 5.78 -6.63
CA ARG A 34 3.03 6.12 -7.67
C ARG A 34 1.97 7.10 -7.15
N ILE A 35 1.55 6.92 -5.90
CA ILE A 35 0.61 7.86 -5.27
C ILE A 35 1.23 9.26 -5.10
N ILE A 36 2.51 9.33 -4.73
CA ILE A 36 3.21 10.61 -4.65
C ILE A 36 3.22 11.32 -6.01
N GLU A 37 3.51 10.57 -7.08
CA GLU A 37 3.48 11.13 -8.44
C GLU A 37 2.07 11.65 -8.81
N LEU A 38 1.03 10.87 -8.50
CA LEU A 38 -0.35 11.26 -8.75
C LEU A 38 -0.72 12.53 -7.96
N CYS A 39 -0.30 12.61 -6.70
CA CYS A 39 -0.55 13.77 -5.86
C CYS A 39 0.14 15.03 -6.41
N ASN A 40 1.33 14.89 -6.98
CA ASN A 40 2.02 16.01 -7.64
C ASN A 40 1.19 16.53 -8.83
N VAL A 41 0.63 15.64 -9.64
CA VAL A 41 -0.25 16.02 -10.75
C VAL A 41 -1.50 16.71 -10.22
N LEU A 42 -2.11 16.18 -9.17
CA LEU A 42 -3.30 16.78 -8.57
C LEU A 42 -3.01 18.20 -8.04
N GLU A 43 -1.87 18.39 -7.38
CA GLU A 43 -1.46 19.70 -6.86
C GLU A 43 -1.19 20.69 -7.98
N GLU A 44 -0.57 20.28 -9.07
CA GLU A 44 -0.37 21.12 -10.25
C GLU A 44 -1.69 21.63 -10.81
N ASN A 45 -2.75 20.84 -10.69
CA ASN A 45 -4.10 21.19 -11.12
C ASN A 45 -4.95 21.77 -9.99
N ARG A 46 -4.33 22.16 -8.89
CA ARG A 46 -4.97 22.79 -7.71
C ARG A 46 -6.01 21.93 -7.01
N LYS A 47 -5.88 20.60 -7.12
CA LYS A 47 -6.76 19.63 -6.44
C LYS A 47 -6.16 19.24 -5.08
N TYR A 48 -5.92 20.24 -4.23
CA TYR A 48 -5.14 20.07 -2.99
C TYR A 48 -5.82 19.18 -1.96
N ALA A 49 -7.13 19.30 -1.78
CA ALA A 49 -7.84 18.57 -0.75
C ALA A 49 -7.77 17.06 -1.01
N ILE A 50 -8.04 16.65 -2.25
CA ILE A 50 -8.00 15.22 -2.59
C ILE A 50 -6.56 14.69 -2.64
N ALA A 51 -5.60 15.52 -3.06
CA ALA A 51 -4.19 15.17 -3.03
C ALA A 51 -3.72 14.83 -1.62
N ASN A 52 -4.12 15.66 -0.63
CA ASN A 52 -3.77 15.42 0.77
C ASN A 52 -4.35 14.12 1.30
N GLN A 53 -5.60 13.80 0.98
CA GLN A 53 -6.24 12.55 1.41
C GLN A 53 -5.58 11.33 0.76
N LEU A 54 -5.30 11.41 -0.53
CA LEU A 54 -4.62 10.33 -1.26
C LEU A 54 -3.21 10.10 -0.73
N LEU A 55 -2.46 11.15 -0.50
CA LEU A 55 -1.09 11.03 0.01
C LEU A 55 -1.10 10.34 1.37
N ARG A 56 -1.97 10.78 2.28
CA ARG A 56 -2.07 10.20 3.62
C ARG A 56 -2.47 8.72 3.56
N SER A 57 -3.61 8.41 2.92
CA SER A 57 -4.12 7.04 2.92
C SER A 57 -3.25 6.12 2.07
N GLY A 58 -2.83 6.55 0.89
CA GLY A 58 -2.07 5.73 -0.04
C GLY A 58 -0.70 5.32 0.48
N THR A 59 -0.02 6.23 1.20
CA THR A 59 1.29 5.92 1.79
C THR A 59 1.18 5.19 3.13
N SER A 60 0.06 5.31 3.82
CA SER A 60 -0.19 4.61 5.08
C SER A 60 -0.28 3.09 4.89
N ILE A 61 -0.68 2.62 3.73
CA ILE A 61 -0.74 1.18 3.43
C ILE A 61 0.65 0.56 3.63
N GLY A 62 1.64 1.06 2.90
CA GLY A 62 3.00 0.56 2.99
C GLY A 62 3.65 0.78 4.34
N ALA A 63 3.35 1.92 4.99
CA ALA A 63 3.88 2.22 6.32
C ALA A 63 3.44 1.15 7.33
N ASN A 64 2.17 0.76 7.32
CA ASN A 64 1.65 -0.27 8.22
C ASN A 64 2.20 -1.66 7.89
N ILE A 65 2.36 -1.99 6.60
CA ILE A 65 2.98 -3.26 6.20
C ILE A 65 4.42 -3.33 6.70
N ARG A 66 5.17 -2.23 6.59
CA ARG A 66 6.56 -2.16 7.09
C ARG A 66 6.61 -2.32 8.61
N GLU A 67 5.72 -1.65 9.34
CA GLU A 67 5.64 -1.79 10.79
C GLU A 67 5.29 -3.22 11.20
N ALA A 68 4.44 -3.90 10.44
CA ALA A 68 4.06 -5.28 10.71
C ALA A 68 5.26 -6.24 10.71
N GLN A 69 6.32 -5.92 9.94
CA GLN A 69 7.53 -6.75 9.90
C GLN A 69 8.25 -6.82 11.25
N ASN A 70 8.01 -5.82 12.11
CA ASN A 70 8.58 -5.73 13.45
C ASN A 70 7.53 -5.95 14.54
N ALA A 71 6.43 -6.62 14.21
CA ALA A 71 5.34 -6.87 15.14
C ALA A 71 5.82 -7.74 16.32
N GLU A 72 5.32 -7.43 17.51
CA GLU A 72 5.70 -8.13 18.75
C GLU A 72 5.00 -9.49 18.90
N SER A 73 3.91 -9.71 18.14
CA SER A 73 3.11 -10.92 18.20
C SER A 73 2.39 -11.15 16.88
N GLN A 74 1.83 -12.36 16.70
CA GLN A 74 0.97 -12.63 15.55
C GLN A 74 -0.28 -11.74 15.55
N GLN A 75 -0.83 -11.46 16.71
CA GLN A 75 -1.99 -10.57 16.86
C GLN A 75 -1.65 -9.14 16.42
N ASP A 76 -0.49 -8.63 16.81
CA ASP A 76 -0.01 -7.31 16.42
C ASP A 76 0.23 -7.25 14.90
N PHE A 77 0.82 -8.31 14.33
CA PHE A 77 1.01 -8.43 12.88
C PHE A 77 -0.32 -8.32 12.13
N ILE A 78 -1.31 -9.11 12.55
CA ILE A 78 -2.65 -9.11 11.95
C ILE A 78 -3.29 -7.72 12.10
N HIS A 79 -3.15 -7.10 13.26
CA HIS A 79 -3.70 -5.76 13.51
C HIS A 79 -3.13 -4.73 12.53
N LYS A 80 -1.82 -4.72 12.33
CA LYS A 80 -1.17 -3.82 11.38
C LYS A 80 -1.65 -4.04 9.94
N PHE A 81 -1.83 -5.30 9.55
CA PHE A 81 -2.36 -5.62 8.22
C PHE A 81 -3.83 -5.19 8.08
N LYS A 82 -4.62 -5.27 9.14
CA LYS A 82 -6.01 -4.78 9.14
C LYS A 82 -6.06 -3.27 8.96
N ILE A 83 -5.15 -2.53 9.62
CA ILE A 83 -5.04 -1.08 9.42
C ILE A 83 -4.69 -0.79 7.97
N ALA A 84 -3.71 -1.50 7.41
CA ALA A 84 -3.33 -1.34 6.00
C ALA A 84 -4.52 -1.61 5.06
N SER A 85 -5.32 -2.64 5.36
CA SER A 85 -6.53 -2.95 4.58
C SER A 85 -7.54 -1.81 4.58
N LYS A 86 -7.78 -1.20 5.73
CA LYS A 86 -8.69 -0.05 5.86
C LYS A 86 -8.16 1.15 5.07
N GLU A 87 -6.87 1.43 5.16
CA GLU A 87 -6.25 2.52 4.40
C GLU A 87 -6.33 2.26 2.90
N ALA A 88 -6.19 1.01 2.47
CA ALA A 88 -6.34 0.62 1.08
C ALA A 88 -7.76 0.88 0.57
N GLU A 89 -8.78 0.54 1.37
CA GLU A 89 -10.18 0.81 1.02
C GLU A 89 -10.45 2.31 0.91
N GLU A 90 -9.93 3.10 1.84
CA GLU A 90 -10.06 4.56 1.76
C GLU A 90 -9.38 5.11 0.51
N THR A 91 -8.18 4.60 0.20
CA THR A 91 -7.45 5.01 -1.00
C THR A 91 -8.24 4.70 -2.27
N MET A 92 -8.87 3.53 -2.33
CA MET A 92 -9.72 3.14 -3.46
C MET A 92 -10.86 4.15 -3.65
N TYR A 93 -11.46 4.61 -2.57
CA TYR A 93 -12.52 5.62 -2.63
C TYR A 93 -12.03 6.91 -3.27
N TRP A 94 -10.87 7.43 -2.85
CA TRP A 94 -10.31 8.64 -3.44
C TRP A 94 -9.94 8.45 -4.91
N LEU A 95 -9.42 7.28 -5.28
CA LEU A 95 -9.10 6.97 -6.69
C LEU A 95 -10.37 6.91 -7.54
N ASP A 96 -11.45 6.34 -7.02
CA ASP A 96 -12.74 6.30 -7.68
C ASP A 96 -13.29 7.71 -7.91
N LEU A 97 -13.21 8.57 -6.90
CA LEU A 97 -13.66 9.96 -7.04
C LEU A 97 -12.88 10.68 -8.14
N CYS A 98 -11.57 10.47 -8.22
CA CYS A 98 -10.77 11.04 -9.31
C CYS A 98 -11.22 10.52 -10.66
N LEU A 99 -11.42 9.20 -10.78
CA LEU A 99 -11.75 8.56 -12.05
C LEU A 99 -13.07 9.10 -12.64
N TYR A 100 -14.06 9.33 -11.79
CA TYR A 100 -15.39 9.73 -12.23
C TYR A 100 -15.64 11.25 -12.15
N SER A 101 -14.66 12.03 -11.72
CA SER A 101 -14.79 13.50 -11.65
C SER A 101 -14.25 14.19 -12.88
N ARG A 102 -14.87 15.28 -13.29
CA ARG A 102 -14.37 16.10 -14.40
C ARG A 102 -13.06 16.76 -14.00
N ASP A 103 -12.16 16.91 -14.96
CA ASP A 103 -10.89 17.62 -14.82
C ASP A 103 -9.95 16.99 -13.79
N TYR A 104 -10.14 15.69 -13.51
CA TYR A 104 -9.25 14.91 -12.67
C TYR A 104 -8.53 13.86 -13.53
N PRO A 105 -7.32 13.45 -13.13
CA PRO A 105 -6.58 12.45 -13.90
C PRO A 105 -7.26 11.08 -13.87
N ASN A 106 -6.99 10.28 -14.90
CA ASN A 106 -7.44 8.88 -14.96
C ASN A 106 -6.61 8.05 -13.96
N THR A 107 -7.28 7.35 -13.07
CA THR A 107 -6.65 6.57 -12.01
C THR A 107 -6.84 5.06 -12.14
N GLU A 108 -7.18 4.57 -13.34
CA GLU A 108 -7.42 3.13 -13.56
C GLU A 108 -6.19 2.28 -13.23
N THR A 109 -5.00 2.73 -13.62
CA THR A 109 -3.75 2.00 -13.36
C THR A 109 -3.51 1.87 -11.85
N GLU A 110 -3.66 2.95 -11.10
CA GLU A 110 -3.52 2.94 -9.65
C GLU A 110 -4.55 2.03 -8.99
N LYS A 111 -5.78 2.04 -9.50
CA LYS A 111 -6.84 1.16 -8.99
C LYS A 111 -6.51 -0.32 -9.20
N GLU A 112 -6.01 -0.68 -10.37
CA GLU A 112 -5.61 -2.06 -10.68
C GLU A 112 -4.50 -2.55 -9.74
N GLU A 113 -3.49 -1.72 -9.53
CA GLU A 113 -2.42 -2.04 -8.58
C GLU A 113 -2.94 -2.21 -7.16
N LEU A 114 -3.84 -1.31 -6.75
CA LEU A 114 -4.42 -1.35 -5.42
C LEU A 114 -5.28 -2.61 -5.22
N LEU A 115 -6.03 -3.04 -6.21
CA LEU A 115 -6.80 -4.28 -6.14
C LEU A 115 -5.89 -5.48 -5.89
N SER A 116 -4.75 -5.53 -6.58
CA SER A 116 -3.74 -6.58 -6.36
C SER A 116 -3.22 -6.56 -4.93
N ILE A 117 -2.92 -5.37 -4.40
CA ILE A 117 -2.45 -5.18 -3.02
C ILE A 117 -3.51 -5.63 -2.02
N ILE A 118 -4.77 -5.21 -2.20
CA ILE A 118 -5.88 -5.59 -1.33
C ILE A 118 -6.03 -7.11 -1.28
N TYR A 119 -5.96 -7.77 -2.43
CA TYR A 119 -6.04 -9.22 -2.52
C TYR A 119 -4.95 -9.89 -1.69
N ILE A 120 -3.71 -9.44 -1.83
CA ILE A 120 -2.56 -10.02 -1.10
C ILE A 120 -2.70 -9.78 0.40
N ILE A 121 -3.06 -8.56 0.81
CA ILE A 121 -3.25 -8.22 2.22
C ILE A 121 -4.32 -9.13 2.85
N ASN A 122 -5.47 -9.27 2.19
CA ASN A 122 -6.57 -10.09 2.71
C ASN A 122 -6.19 -11.57 2.77
N THR A 123 -5.42 -12.06 1.80
CA THR A 123 -4.91 -13.44 1.81
C THR A 123 -3.98 -13.67 3.00
N ILE A 124 -3.08 -12.74 3.27
CA ILE A 124 -2.14 -12.84 4.40
C ILE A 124 -2.91 -12.80 5.73
N ILE A 125 -3.88 -11.89 5.87
CA ILE A 125 -4.72 -11.81 7.08
C ILE A 125 -5.42 -13.16 7.31
N GLY A 126 -6.03 -13.72 6.26
CA GLY A 126 -6.73 -15.01 6.36
C GLY A 126 -5.81 -16.14 6.78
N THR A 127 -4.61 -16.22 6.20
CA THR A 127 -3.61 -17.24 6.54
C THR A 127 -3.15 -17.10 7.99
N MET A 128 -2.86 -15.87 8.43
CA MET A 128 -2.37 -15.63 9.79
C MET A 128 -3.46 -15.90 10.84
N LYS A 129 -4.72 -15.58 10.54
CA LYS A 129 -5.84 -15.91 11.43
C LYS A 129 -5.98 -17.41 11.62
N LYS A 130 -5.86 -18.19 10.54
CA LYS A 130 -5.90 -19.65 10.63
C LYS A 130 -4.78 -20.21 11.48
N LYS A 131 -3.56 -19.72 11.32
CA LYS A 131 -2.42 -20.11 12.13
C LYS A 131 -2.65 -19.81 13.62
N LEU A 132 -3.21 -18.64 13.91
CA LEU A 132 -3.49 -18.23 15.28
C LEU A 132 -4.56 -19.14 15.91
N GLU A 133 -5.64 -19.45 15.20
CA GLU A 133 -6.69 -20.37 15.67
C GLU A 133 -6.15 -21.78 15.88
N ASN A 134 -5.37 -22.30 14.93
CA ASN A 134 -4.76 -23.62 15.05
C ASN A 134 -3.80 -23.71 16.25
N GLY A 135 -3.05 -22.64 16.50
CA GLY A 135 -2.18 -22.56 17.69
C GLY A 135 -2.97 -22.60 18.99
N LYS A 136 -4.14 -21.94 19.05
CA LYS A 136 -5.03 -21.97 20.22
C LYS A 136 -5.67 -23.34 20.44
N MET A 137 -6.00 -24.04 19.36
CA MET A 137 -6.62 -25.38 19.44
C MET A 137 -5.64 -26.47 19.89
N ARG A 138 -4.35 -26.25 19.68
CA ARG A 138 -3.30 -27.21 20.08
C ARG A 138 -2.93 -27.12 21.57
N LYS A 139 -3.36 -26.08 22.23
CA LYS A 139 -3.18 -25.87 23.66
C LYS A 139 -4.37 -26.41 24.44
#